data_47d6d12740ac5a6ce5aa5a2f46bec9de
#
_entry.id   47d6d12740ac5a6ce5aa5a2f46bec9de
#
_cell.length_a   1.000
_cell.length_b   1.000
_cell.length_c   1.000
_cell.angle_alpha   90.00
_cell.angle_beta   90.00
_cell.angle_gamma   90.00
#
_symmetry.space_group_name_H-M   'P 1'
#
loop_
_entity.id
_entity.type
_entity.pdbx_description
1 polymer ?
#
loop_
_entity_poly.entity_id
_entity_poly.type
_entity_poly.pdbx_seq_one_letter_code
_entity_poly.pdbx_strand_id
1 'polypeptide(L)'
;MPSKKLIRRAAALASIVALGATLAACANDPVAEQYLSGDTKGYISGEFQVQEIAPDDRGEPVAWSGVTEHGDELSSDDTSGKVTVVNFWYADCAPCRTEAPHLEKVWQDHQDGDVAFVGINIENEAETARAFAETFGITYPSLIDGKGGEAKLAFAAATPLQATPITLVLDREGRVAARIISAIDSPSVLNTLVDDVLEEAA
;
A
#
# COMPACT_ATOMS: atom_id res chain seq x y z
N MET A 1 -37.50 -55.36 -15.88
CA MET A 1 -37.48 -54.49 -14.65
C MET A 1 -36.17 -54.73 -13.96
N PRO A 2 -35.33 -53.71 -13.76
CA PRO A 2 -34.04 -53.88 -13.08
C PRO A 2 -34.29 -54.27 -11.61
N SER A 3 -33.54 -55.24 -11.11
CA SER A 3 -33.70 -55.74 -9.77
C SER A 3 -33.34 -54.68 -8.70
N LYS A 4 -34.11 -54.63 -7.61
CA LYS A 4 -33.90 -53.70 -6.49
C LYS A 4 -32.44 -53.70 -5.97
N LYS A 5 -31.71 -54.80 -6.17
CA LYS A 5 -30.29 -54.94 -5.80
C LYS A 5 -29.34 -54.14 -6.70
N LEU A 6 -29.66 -54.03 -8.02
CA LEU A 6 -28.89 -53.23 -8.99
C LEU A 6 -29.05 -51.74 -8.73
N ILE A 7 -30.26 -51.27 -8.42
CA ILE A 7 -30.56 -49.87 -8.09
C ILE A 7 -29.83 -49.43 -6.81
N ARG A 8 -29.84 -50.30 -5.78
CA ARG A 8 -29.12 -50.00 -4.54
C ARG A 8 -27.59 -49.93 -4.69
N ARG A 9 -27.01 -50.76 -5.57
CA ARG A 9 -25.58 -50.75 -5.88
C ARG A 9 -25.20 -49.47 -6.69
N ALA A 10 -26.02 -49.09 -7.65
CA ALA A 10 -25.82 -47.88 -8.40
C ALA A 10 -25.91 -46.60 -7.55
N ALA A 11 -26.88 -46.56 -6.60
CA ALA A 11 -27.00 -45.45 -5.66
C ALA A 11 -25.81 -45.34 -4.68
N ALA A 12 -25.29 -46.48 -4.19
CA ALA A 12 -24.11 -46.49 -3.33
C ALA A 12 -22.84 -46.01 -4.04
N LEU A 13 -22.65 -46.39 -5.30
CA LEU A 13 -21.51 -45.92 -6.11
C LEU A 13 -21.61 -44.42 -6.44
N ALA A 14 -22.81 -43.90 -6.73
CA ALA A 14 -23.03 -42.49 -6.97
C ALA A 14 -22.75 -41.64 -5.71
N SER A 15 -23.06 -42.14 -4.52
CA SER A 15 -22.78 -41.45 -3.26
C SER A 15 -21.28 -41.40 -2.93
N ILE A 16 -20.50 -42.41 -3.28
CA ILE A 16 -19.03 -42.43 -3.08
C ILE A 16 -18.36 -41.47 -4.05
N VAL A 17 -18.82 -41.37 -5.30
CA VAL A 17 -18.28 -40.42 -6.28
C VAL A 17 -18.61 -38.96 -5.90
N ALA A 18 -19.80 -38.71 -5.39
CA ALA A 18 -20.19 -37.37 -4.92
C ALA A 18 -19.37 -36.92 -3.70
N LEU A 19 -19.06 -37.85 -2.76
CA LEU A 19 -18.25 -37.55 -1.58
C LEU A 19 -16.76 -37.30 -1.95
N GLY A 20 -16.24 -38.00 -2.98
CA GLY A 20 -14.89 -37.78 -3.50
C GLY A 20 -14.73 -36.43 -4.22
N ALA A 21 -15.78 -35.95 -4.90
CA ALA A 21 -15.75 -34.66 -5.58
C ALA A 21 -15.74 -33.46 -4.63
N THR A 22 -16.31 -33.58 -3.45
CA THR A 22 -16.30 -32.50 -2.43
C THR A 22 -14.96 -32.34 -1.72
N LEU A 23 -14.14 -33.39 -1.66
CA LEU A 23 -12.78 -33.33 -1.09
C LEU A 23 -11.75 -32.69 -2.07
N ALA A 24 -12.02 -32.72 -3.36
CA ALA A 24 -11.15 -32.09 -4.35
C ALA A 24 -11.36 -30.57 -4.49
N ALA A 25 -12.46 -30.02 -3.98
CA ALA A 25 -12.75 -28.59 -4.06
C ALA A 25 -11.91 -27.74 -3.08
N CYS A 26 -11.28 -28.34 -2.08
CA CYS A 26 -10.39 -27.65 -1.12
C CYS A 26 -8.92 -27.64 -1.56
N ALA A 27 -8.56 -28.21 -2.73
CA ALA A 27 -7.16 -28.37 -3.14
C ALA A 27 -6.61 -27.16 -3.91
N ASN A 28 -7.42 -26.15 -4.22
CA ASN A 28 -7.00 -24.93 -4.91
C ASN A 28 -7.46 -23.70 -4.13
N ASP A 29 -7.09 -23.61 -2.85
CA ASP A 29 -7.25 -22.38 -2.08
C ASP A 29 -5.97 -21.54 -2.29
N PRO A 30 -6.06 -20.38 -3.00
CA PRO A 30 -4.91 -19.51 -3.22
C PRO A 30 -4.28 -19.03 -1.91
N VAL A 31 -5.04 -18.95 -0.83
CA VAL A 31 -4.54 -18.64 0.52
C VAL A 31 -3.67 -19.78 1.06
N ALA A 32 -4.05 -21.04 0.83
CA ALA A 32 -3.28 -22.19 1.25
C ALA A 32 -1.97 -22.35 0.44
N GLU A 33 -1.99 -22.02 -0.87
CA GLU A 33 -0.77 -22.00 -1.70
C GLU A 33 0.20 -20.90 -1.24
N GLN A 34 -0.28 -19.73 -0.90
CA GLN A 34 0.53 -18.63 -0.37
C GLN A 34 1.16 -19.00 0.99
N TYR A 35 0.42 -19.73 1.84
CA TYR A 35 0.94 -20.25 3.12
C TYR A 35 2.01 -21.35 2.94
N LEU A 36 1.90 -22.14 1.88
CA LEU A 36 2.81 -23.26 1.60
C LEU A 36 4.03 -22.86 0.77
N SER A 37 3.99 -21.73 0.06
CA SER A 37 5.10 -21.23 -0.75
C SER A 37 6.27 -20.73 0.11
N GLY A 38 6.06 -20.51 1.41
CA GLY A 38 7.14 -20.11 2.32
C GLY A 38 7.70 -18.72 2.03
N ASP A 39 6.99 -17.91 1.24
CA ASP A 39 7.31 -16.51 1.08
C ASP A 39 7.20 -15.84 2.44
N THR A 40 8.35 -15.48 3.00
CA THR A 40 8.50 -14.84 4.32
C THR A 40 7.92 -13.43 4.38
N LYS A 41 7.19 -13.00 3.37
CA LYS A 41 6.38 -11.79 3.38
C LYS A 41 5.16 -12.04 4.26
N GLY A 42 5.29 -11.78 5.55
CA GLY A 42 4.35 -12.10 6.63
C GLY A 42 2.98 -11.40 6.56
N TYR A 43 2.44 -11.13 5.38
CA TYR A 43 1.14 -10.53 5.17
C TYR A 43 0.27 -11.41 4.30
N ILE A 44 -0.79 -11.95 4.89
CA ILE A 44 -2.00 -12.29 4.14
C ILE A 44 -2.64 -10.95 3.78
N SER A 45 -2.20 -10.35 2.68
CA SER A 45 -2.86 -9.18 2.13
C SER A 45 -4.25 -9.61 1.71
N GLY A 46 -5.29 -9.15 2.41
CA GLY A 46 -6.59 -9.02 1.73
C GLY A 46 -6.29 -8.28 0.43
N GLU A 47 -6.69 -8.79 -0.71
CA GLU A 47 -6.26 -8.46 -2.09
C GLU A 47 -6.21 -6.96 -2.47
N PHE A 48 -6.46 -6.03 -1.54
CA PHE A 48 -6.65 -4.61 -1.83
C PHE A 48 -5.93 -3.63 -0.89
N GLN A 49 -5.33 -4.05 0.22
CA GLN A 49 -4.80 -3.09 1.19
C GLN A 49 -3.30 -2.83 1.04
N VAL A 50 -2.48 -3.85 0.86
CA VAL A 50 -1.03 -3.70 0.66
C VAL A 50 -0.63 -4.44 -0.60
N GLN A 51 0.06 -3.75 -1.50
CA GLN A 51 0.62 -4.31 -2.73
C GLN A 51 2.09 -3.95 -2.82
N GLU A 52 2.94 -4.93 -2.90
CA GLU A 52 4.34 -4.80 -3.27
C GLU A 52 4.52 -5.09 -4.76
N ILE A 53 5.44 -4.36 -5.40
CA ILE A 53 5.74 -4.46 -6.83
C ILE A 53 7.21 -4.86 -6.96
N ALA A 54 7.44 -6.04 -7.52
CA ALA A 54 8.80 -6.52 -7.75
C ALA A 54 9.60 -5.56 -8.65
N PRO A 55 10.93 -5.40 -8.46
CA PRO A 55 11.73 -4.40 -9.20
C PRO A 55 11.56 -4.43 -10.72
N ASP A 56 11.42 -5.62 -11.30
CA ASP A 56 11.24 -5.82 -12.75
C ASP A 56 9.82 -5.45 -13.25
N ASP A 57 8.84 -5.35 -12.35
CA ASP A 57 7.44 -5.05 -12.67
C ASP A 57 7.07 -3.59 -12.37
N ARG A 58 8.00 -2.79 -11.81
CA ARG A 58 7.78 -1.38 -11.51
C ARG A 58 7.68 -0.55 -12.78
N GLY A 59 6.78 0.43 -12.75
CA GLY A 59 6.64 1.40 -13.84
C GLY A 59 7.82 2.38 -13.94
N GLU A 60 7.62 3.43 -14.72
CA GLU A 60 8.59 4.52 -14.84
C GLU A 60 8.65 5.37 -13.55
N PRO A 61 9.76 6.07 -13.29
CA PRO A 61 9.87 7.05 -12.21
C PRO A 61 8.75 8.10 -12.27
N VAL A 62 8.19 8.45 -11.14
CA VAL A 62 7.15 9.47 -11.04
C VAL A 62 7.81 10.83 -10.80
N ALA A 63 7.75 11.70 -11.80
CA ALA A 63 8.17 13.09 -11.64
C ALA A 63 7.01 13.90 -11.04
N TRP A 64 7.26 14.55 -9.92
CA TRP A 64 6.30 15.39 -9.21
C TRP A 64 6.96 16.64 -8.64
N SER A 65 6.19 17.69 -8.45
CA SER A 65 6.62 18.92 -7.79
C SER A 65 5.43 19.66 -7.21
N GLY A 66 5.68 20.56 -6.28
CA GLY A 66 4.66 21.42 -5.71
C GLY A 66 5.23 22.36 -4.65
N VAL A 67 4.34 23.10 -4.02
CA VAL A 67 4.67 24.03 -2.93
C VAL A 67 4.23 23.42 -1.61
N THR A 68 5.12 23.42 -0.62
CA THR A 68 4.82 22.88 0.71
C THR A 68 3.89 23.81 1.49
N GLU A 69 3.38 23.32 2.61
CA GLU A 69 2.59 24.10 3.57
C GLU A 69 3.35 25.29 4.17
N HIS A 70 4.68 25.31 4.04
CA HIS A 70 5.55 26.41 4.47
C HIS A 70 5.90 27.39 3.34
N GLY A 71 5.51 27.07 2.10
CA GLY A 71 5.76 27.92 0.93
C GLY A 71 7.04 27.61 0.18
N ASP A 72 7.76 26.56 0.56
CA ASP A 72 8.95 26.09 -0.12
C ASP A 72 8.60 25.23 -1.34
N GLU A 73 9.39 25.30 -2.41
CA GLU A 73 9.27 24.37 -3.53
C GLU A 73 9.90 23.02 -3.14
N LEU A 74 9.23 21.93 -3.49
CA LEU A 74 9.71 20.55 -3.29
C LEU A 74 9.32 19.69 -4.49
N SER A 75 10.25 18.84 -4.93
CA SER A 75 10.09 18.01 -6.12
C SER A 75 10.71 16.63 -5.95
N SER A 76 10.47 15.74 -6.91
CA SER A 76 11.11 14.42 -6.99
C SER A 76 12.65 14.49 -7.07
N ASP A 77 13.22 15.59 -7.58
CA ASP A 77 14.67 15.78 -7.64
C ASP A 77 15.30 15.92 -6.24
N ASP A 78 14.57 16.51 -5.29
CA ASP A 78 15.01 16.71 -3.90
C ASP A 78 15.05 15.39 -3.10
N THR A 79 14.37 14.37 -3.58
CA THR A 79 14.33 13.02 -2.97
C THR A 79 15.07 11.97 -3.80
N SER A 80 15.73 12.39 -4.89
CA SER A 80 16.46 11.48 -5.78
C SER A 80 17.54 10.69 -5.03
N GLY A 81 17.60 9.39 -5.28
CA GLY A 81 18.52 8.46 -4.62
C GLY A 81 18.08 8.00 -3.23
N LYS A 82 16.93 8.46 -2.75
CA LYS A 82 16.34 8.01 -1.47
C LYS A 82 15.10 7.16 -1.71
N VAL A 83 14.84 6.22 -0.80
CA VAL A 83 13.52 5.60 -0.68
C VAL A 83 12.56 6.68 -0.19
N THR A 84 11.47 6.90 -0.94
CA THR A 84 10.56 8.01 -0.62
C THR A 84 9.16 7.48 -0.26
N VAL A 85 8.69 7.82 0.93
CA VAL A 85 7.29 7.56 1.34
C VAL A 85 6.45 8.76 0.96
N VAL A 86 5.38 8.51 0.19
CA VAL A 86 4.41 9.53 -0.24
C VAL A 86 3.04 9.17 0.32
N ASN A 87 2.46 10.06 1.12
CA ASN A 87 1.13 9.86 1.72
C ASN A 87 0.12 10.90 1.21
N PHE A 88 -0.99 10.43 0.63
CA PHE A 88 -2.11 11.26 0.17
C PHE A 88 -3.13 11.40 1.28
N TRP A 89 -3.42 12.64 1.69
CA TRP A 89 -4.23 12.94 2.85
C TRP A 89 -5.00 14.26 2.76
N TYR A 90 -5.95 14.48 3.69
CA TYR A 90 -6.56 15.78 3.98
C TYR A 90 -7.04 15.83 5.44
N ALA A 91 -7.24 17.04 5.99
CA ALA A 91 -7.43 17.24 7.43
C ALA A 91 -8.73 16.64 8.00
N ASP A 92 -9.82 16.65 7.21
CA ASP A 92 -11.12 16.13 7.64
C ASP A 92 -11.28 14.60 7.40
N CYS A 93 -10.26 13.96 6.83
CA CYS A 93 -10.21 12.53 6.63
C CYS A 93 -10.00 11.81 7.98
N ALA A 94 -11.02 11.15 8.48
CA ALA A 94 -10.93 10.47 9.78
C ALA A 94 -9.85 9.37 9.82
N PRO A 95 -9.71 8.48 8.82
CA PRO A 95 -8.61 7.49 8.80
C PRO A 95 -7.23 8.14 8.66
N CYS A 96 -7.08 9.27 7.94
CA CYS A 96 -5.80 9.98 7.85
C CYS A 96 -5.34 10.52 9.22
N ARG A 97 -6.28 10.97 10.05
CA ARG A 97 -6.00 11.42 11.42
C ARG A 97 -5.56 10.26 12.32
N THR A 98 -6.06 9.06 12.07
CA THR A 98 -5.69 7.86 12.82
C THR A 98 -4.27 7.40 12.48
N GLU A 99 -3.89 7.43 11.19
CA GLU A 99 -2.58 6.97 10.74
C GLU A 99 -1.45 7.99 10.97
N ALA A 100 -1.75 9.29 11.07
CA ALA A 100 -0.76 10.35 11.14
C ALA A 100 0.35 10.11 12.19
N PRO A 101 0.05 9.68 13.45
CA PRO A 101 1.10 9.36 14.43
C PRO A 101 1.95 8.14 14.04
N HIS A 102 1.40 7.20 13.26
CA HIS A 102 2.12 6.02 12.79
C HIS A 102 3.10 6.37 11.68
N LEU A 103 2.68 7.22 10.74
CA LEU A 103 3.54 7.78 9.69
C LEU A 103 4.70 8.57 10.28
N GLU A 104 4.41 9.47 11.24
CA GLU A 104 5.45 10.24 11.92
C GLU A 104 6.43 9.34 12.65
N LYS A 105 5.95 8.27 13.31
CA LYS A 105 6.84 7.31 13.98
C LYS A 105 7.82 6.66 12.99
N VAL A 106 7.34 6.22 11.82
CA VAL A 106 8.20 5.64 10.77
C VAL A 106 9.19 6.69 10.24
N TRP A 107 8.74 7.93 10.03
CA TRP A 107 9.63 9.02 9.65
C TRP A 107 10.73 9.23 10.66
N GLN A 108 10.42 9.32 11.95
CA GLN A 108 11.42 9.50 13.02
C GLN A 108 12.43 8.35 13.11
N ASP A 109 12.01 7.13 12.78
CA ASP A 109 12.89 5.97 12.76
C ASP A 109 13.89 6.00 11.60
N HIS A 110 13.59 6.70 10.49
CA HIS A 110 14.37 6.71 9.25
C HIS A 110 14.94 8.08 8.84
N GLN A 111 14.61 9.18 9.53
CA GLN A 111 14.95 10.54 9.09
C GLN A 111 16.45 10.82 8.93
N ASP A 112 17.30 10.09 9.65
CA ASP A 112 18.76 10.24 9.59
C ASP A 112 19.41 9.37 8.48
N GLY A 113 18.60 8.64 7.70
CA GLY A 113 19.05 7.70 6.67
C GLY A 113 18.70 8.13 5.24
N ASP A 114 18.71 7.14 4.36
CA ASP A 114 18.40 7.29 2.92
C ASP A 114 16.89 7.23 2.63
N VAL A 115 16.07 7.78 3.51
CA VAL A 115 14.61 7.83 3.38
C VAL A 115 14.15 9.28 3.37
N ALA A 116 13.14 9.55 2.57
CA ALA A 116 12.39 10.81 2.57
C ALA A 116 10.91 10.55 2.78
N PHE A 117 10.21 11.49 3.42
CA PHE A 117 8.75 11.47 3.58
C PHE A 117 8.16 12.74 2.99
N VAL A 118 7.06 12.60 2.26
CA VAL A 118 6.31 13.71 1.65
C VAL A 118 4.82 13.43 1.79
N GLY A 119 4.10 14.31 2.49
CA GLY A 119 2.65 14.35 2.43
C GLY A 119 2.19 15.03 1.12
N ILE A 120 1.06 14.62 0.57
CA ILE A 120 0.36 15.33 -0.51
C ILE A 120 -1.04 15.64 0.02
N ASN A 121 -1.26 16.88 0.44
CA ASN A 121 -2.57 17.34 0.87
C ASN A 121 -3.42 17.68 -0.35
N ILE A 122 -4.48 16.90 -0.56
CA ILE A 122 -5.29 16.94 -1.79
C ILE A 122 -6.51 17.85 -1.71
N GLU A 123 -6.78 18.50 -0.58
CA GLU A 123 -8.00 19.31 -0.40
C GLU A 123 -7.77 20.65 0.30
N ASN A 124 -6.90 20.71 1.31
CA ASN A 124 -6.84 21.85 2.20
C ASN A 124 -5.84 22.91 1.73
N GLU A 125 -6.02 24.11 2.25
CA GLU A 125 -5.05 25.20 2.15
C GLU A 125 -3.89 25.00 3.15
N ALA A 126 -2.78 25.66 2.92
CA ALA A 126 -1.55 25.54 3.71
C ALA A 126 -1.75 25.77 5.23
N GLU A 127 -2.61 26.72 5.61
CA GLU A 127 -2.89 27.00 7.03
C GLU A 127 -3.52 25.79 7.73
N THR A 128 -4.49 25.12 7.08
CA THR A 128 -5.13 23.92 7.63
C THR A 128 -4.15 22.76 7.70
N ALA A 129 -3.28 22.60 6.69
CA ALA A 129 -2.25 21.57 6.69
C ALA A 129 -1.25 21.78 7.83
N ARG A 130 -0.79 23.01 8.08
CA ARG A 130 0.08 23.32 9.24
C ARG A 130 -0.60 23.04 10.57
N ALA A 131 -1.87 23.43 10.74
CA ALA A 131 -2.62 23.16 11.97
C ALA A 131 -2.79 21.65 12.22
N PHE A 132 -2.95 20.85 11.16
CA PHE A 132 -2.96 19.39 11.24
C PHE A 132 -1.58 18.86 11.68
N ALA A 133 -0.51 19.29 11.03
CA ALA A 133 0.85 18.89 11.36
C ALA A 133 1.19 19.20 12.84
N GLU A 134 0.84 20.40 13.32
CA GLU A 134 1.01 20.78 14.73
C GLU A 134 0.19 19.88 15.66
N THR A 135 -1.07 19.59 15.31
CA THR A 135 -1.98 18.77 16.14
C THR A 135 -1.50 17.31 16.29
N PHE A 136 -0.98 16.74 15.23
CA PHE A 136 -0.56 15.33 15.18
C PHE A 136 0.96 15.12 15.32
N GLY A 137 1.72 16.22 15.48
CA GLY A 137 3.17 16.19 15.66
C GLY A 137 3.94 15.78 14.39
N ILE A 138 3.38 16.04 13.20
CA ILE A 138 4.01 15.71 11.91
C ILE A 138 5.16 16.68 11.65
N THR A 139 6.33 16.13 11.28
CA THR A 139 7.55 16.90 11.05
C THR A 139 8.08 16.82 9.61
N TYR A 140 7.58 15.90 8.80
CA TYR A 140 7.88 15.84 7.37
C TYR A 140 7.00 16.80 6.56
N PRO A 141 7.51 17.34 5.42
CA PRO A 141 6.77 18.33 4.63
C PRO A 141 5.56 17.74 3.90
N SER A 142 4.57 18.60 3.63
CA SER A 142 3.41 18.26 2.81
C SER A 142 3.22 19.25 1.67
N LEU A 143 3.10 18.76 0.43
CA LEU A 143 2.68 19.55 -0.71
C LEU A 143 1.21 19.96 -0.57
N ILE A 144 0.88 21.18 -0.97
CA ILE A 144 -0.49 21.69 -1.05
C ILE A 144 -1.00 21.56 -2.48
N ASP A 145 -1.70 20.45 -2.76
CA ASP A 145 -2.10 20.02 -4.10
C ASP A 145 -3.62 20.17 -4.38
N GLY A 146 -4.36 20.81 -3.45
CA GLY A 146 -5.83 20.87 -3.51
C GLY A 146 -6.41 21.59 -4.72
N LYS A 147 -5.75 22.63 -5.26
CA LYS A 147 -6.29 23.46 -6.35
C LYS A 147 -5.86 23.05 -7.77
N GLY A 148 -4.77 22.37 -7.93
CA GLY A 148 -4.26 21.95 -9.23
C GLY A 148 -4.31 20.43 -9.38
N GLY A 149 -4.03 19.74 -8.30
CA GLY A 149 -3.94 18.30 -8.29
C GLY A 149 -2.80 17.77 -9.16
N GLU A 150 -1.78 18.59 -9.43
CA GLU A 150 -0.69 18.24 -10.35
C GLU A 150 0.15 17.09 -9.83
N ALA A 151 0.52 17.12 -8.55
CA ALA A 151 1.24 16.02 -7.93
C ALA A 151 0.37 14.75 -7.87
N LYS A 152 -0.88 14.85 -7.43
CA LYS A 152 -1.83 13.73 -7.43
C LYS A 152 -2.02 13.16 -8.84
N LEU A 153 -2.11 14.01 -9.86
CA LEU A 153 -2.29 13.59 -11.26
C LEU A 153 -1.06 12.83 -11.78
N ALA A 154 0.15 13.28 -11.44
CA ALA A 154 1.40 12.59 -11.79
C ALA A 154 1.41 11.16 -11.22
N PHE A 155 1.09 10.99 -9.96
CA PHE A 155 1.02 9.67 -9.33
C PHE A 155 -0.17 8.83 -9.85
N ALA A 156 -1.30 9.43 -10.17
CA ALA A 156 -2.46 8.71 -10.72
C ALA A 156 -2.17 8.09 -12.10
N ALA A 157 -1.22 8.62 -12.86
CA ALA A 157 -0.75 8.02 -14.10
C ALA A 157 0.08 6.75 -13.87
N ALA A 158 0.78 6.66 -12.73
CA ALA A 158 1.64 5.54 -12.37
C ALA A 158 0.90 4.45 -11.56
N THR A 159 -0.08 4.84 -10.73
CA THR A 159 -0.79 3.92 -9.85
C THR A 159 -2.22 4.42 -9.56
N PRO A 160 -3.21 3.52 -9.41
CA PRO A 160 -4.57 3.93 -9.05
C PRO A 160 -4.63 4.62 -7.68
N LEU A 161 -5.18 5.84 -7.63
CA LEU A 161 -5.40 6.64 -6.43
C LEU A 161 -6.92 6.82 -6.19
N GLN A 162 -7.60 5.74 -5.82
CA GLN A 162 -9.07 5.67 -5.75
C GLN A 162 -9.67 6.03 -4.40
N ALA A 163 -8.85 6.08 -3.35
CA ALA A 163 -9.28 6.34 -1.97
C ALA A 163 -8.27 7.26 -1.27
N THR A 164 -8.61 7.69 -0.07
CA THR A 164 -7.71 8.44 0.82
C THR A 164 -7.96 7.92 2.25
N PRO A 165 -6.92 7.56 3.00
CA PRO A 165 -5.51 7.71 2.65
C PRO A 165 -4.97 6.64 1.69
N ILE A 166 -3.94 7.00 0.96
CA ILE A 166 -3.07 6.08 0.23
C ILE A 166 -1.62 6.43 0.57
N THR A 167 -0.83 5.42 0.90
CA THR A 167 0.61 5.58 1.09
C THR A 167 1.36 4.77 0.02
N LEU A 168 2.32 5.41 -0.62
CA LEU A 168 3.22 4.79 -1.58
C LEU A 168 4.63 4.74 -0.99
N VAL A 169 5.36 3.69 -1.30
CA VAL A 169 6.82 3.62 -1.11
C VAL A 169 7.45 3.63 -2.49
N LEU A 170 8.30 4.61 -2.75
CA LEU A 170 9.06 4.73 -3.99
C LEU A 170 10.48 4.23 -3.75
N ASP A 171 11.06 3.56 -4.74
CA ASP A 171 12.47 3.18 -4.72
C ASP A 171 13.39 4.41 -4.99
N ARG A 172 14.70 4.17 -4.98
CA ARG A 172 15.71 5.24 -5.19
C ARG A 172 15.65 5.89 -6.56
N GLU A 173 15.06 5.21 -7.54
CA GLU A 173 14.82 5.73 -8.89
C GLU A 173 13.49 6.50 -8.98
N GLY A 174 12.68 6.53 -7.92
CA GLY A 174 11.37 7.20 -7.89
C GLY A 174 10.23 6.37 -8.48
N ARG A 175 10.40 5.04 -8.64
CA ARG A 175 9.36 4.12 -9.12
C ARG A 175 8.53 3.60 -7.96
N VAL A 176 7.25 3.36 -8.16
CA VAL A 176 6.35 2.83 -7.11
C VAL A 176 6.74 1.38 -6.80
N ALA A 177 7.30 1.13 -5.62
CA ALA A 177 7.70 -0.17 -5.12
C ALA A 177 6.62 -0.82 -4.25
N ALA A 178 5.87 -0.02 -3.48
CA ALA A 178 4.75 -0.54 -2.70
C ALA A 178 3.61 0.48 -2.59
N ARG A 179 2.40 -0.02 -2.33
CA ARG A 179 1.18 0.77 -2.17
C ARG A 179 0.35 0.23 -1.02
N ILE A 180 -0.11 1.11 -0.12
CA ILE A 180 -1.07 0.82 0.94
C ILE A 180 -2.33 1.63 0.66
N ILE A 181 -3.48 0.95 0.47
CA ILE A 181 -4.79 1.56 0.24
C ILE A 181 -5.63 1.38 1.50
N SER A 182 -5.42 2.18 2.49
CA SER A 182 -6.18 2.33 3.74
C SER A 182 -5.33 3.05 4.77
N ALA A 183 -5.92 3.37 5.92
CA ALA A 183 -5.15 3.86 7.05
C ALA A 183 -4.14 2.81 7.53
N ILE A 184 -2.97 3.28 7.91
CA ILE A 184 -1.92 2.48 8.54
C ILE A 184 -2.25 2.36 10.03
N ASP A 185 -2.62 1.17 10.47
CA ASP A 185 -3.00 0.89 11.85
C ASP A 185 -1.79 0.65 12.78
N SER A 186 -0.62 0.42 12.20
CA SER A 186 0.63 0.17 12.93
C SER A 186 1.85 0.58 12.10
N PRO A 187 2.88 1.19 12.71
CA PRO A 187 4.13 1.54 12.03
C PRO A 187 4.84 0.34 11.40
N SER A 188 4.65 -0.87 11.93
CA SER A 188 5.41 -2.06 11.54
C SER A 188 5.27 -2.42 10.05
N VAL A 189 4.07 -2.27 9.48
CA VAL A 189 3.82 -2.57 8.07
C VAL A 189 4.64 -1.66 7.17
N LEU A 190 4.55 -0.36 7.40
CA LEU A 190 5.28 0.62 6.60
C LEU A 190 6.79 0.52 6.83
N ASN A 191 7.25 0.28 8.06
CA ASN A 191 8.67 0.05 8.34
C ASN A 191 9.19 -1.13 7.53
N THR A 192 8.49 -2.28 7.53
CA THR A 192 8.92 -3.45 6.74
C THR A 192 9.03 -3.10 5.26
N LEU A 193 8.04 -2.43 4.67
CA LEU A 193 8.08 -2.06 3.26
C LEU A 193 9.22 -1.08 2.92
N VAL A 194 9.51 -0.15 3.82
CA VAL A 194 10.65 0.79 3.66
C VAL A 194 11.97 0.04 3.76
N ASP A 195 12.12 -0.83 4.76
CA ASP A 195 13.34 -1.63 4.96
C ASP A 195 13.60 -2.56 3.79
N ASP A 196 12.57 -3.27 3.29
CA ASP A 196 12.66 -4.16 2.12
C ASP A 196 13.18 -3.38 0.89
N VAL A 197 12.63 -2.19 0.61
CA VAL A 197 13.07 -1.36 -0.53
C VAL A 197 14.47 -0.77 -0.31
N LEU A 198 14.87 -0.46 0.93
CA LEU A 198 16.23 -0.03 1.24
C LEU A 198 17.26 -1.14 0.98
N GLU A 199 16.90 -2.39 1.25
CA GLU A 199 17.78 -3.56 1.07
C GLU A 199 17.95 -3.96 -0.40
N GLU A 200 16.98 -3.64 -1.28
CA GLU A 200 17.05 -3.99 -2.71
C GLU A 200 18.21 -3.31 -3.46
N ALA A 201 18.72 -2.23 -2.98
CA ALA A 201 19.51 -1.28 -3.76
C ALA A 201 21.01 -1.30 -3.44
N ALA A 202 21.55 -2.41 -3.07
CA ALA A 202 23.00 -2.57 -2.86
C ALA A 202 23.71 -3.15 -4.10
#